data_7f91505c9927f09b6752a197fb249cdd
#
_entry.id   7f91505c9927f09b6752a197fb249cdd
#
_cell.length_a   1.000
_cell.length_b   1.000
_cell.length_c   1.000
_cell.angle_alpha   90.00
_cell.angle_beta   90.00
_cell.angle_gamma   90.00
#
_symmetry.space_group_name_H-M   'P 1'
#
loop_
_entity.id
_entity.type
_entity.pdbx_description
1 polymer ?
#
loop_
_entity_poly.entity_id
_entity_poly.type
_entity_poly.pdbx_seq_one_letter_code
_entity_poly.pdbx_strand_id
1 'polypeptide(L)'
;MTSDNSRVPFEGSSPILRVENMQAALRFYVDGLGFKNAAWGNDDFTSITRDQACIYLCRGNQGRGGAWAWIGVEDAEKLHEELKTRGVAIRMAPTNYSWALEMQVEDPDGNVLRLGSEPTGEPESR
;
A
#
# COMPACT_ATOMS: atom_id res chain seq x y z
N MET A 1 -2.72 32.50 18.55
CA MET A 1 -1.49 32.11 17.92
C MET A 1 -1.45 32.57 16.48
N THR A 2 -0.38 33.10 16.13
CA THR A 2 -0.20 33.59 14.78
C THR A 2 0.31 32.44 13.90
N SER A 3 -0.30 32.26 12.76
CA SER A 3 0.27 31.29 11.86
C SER A 3 1.63 31.80 11.39
N ASP A 4 2.55 30.86 11.28
CA ASP A 4 3.88 31.17 10.78
C ASP A 4 3.83 31.24 9.28
N ASN A 5 3.74 32.47 8.76
CA ASN A 5 3.61 32.66 7.32
C ASN A 5 4.86 32.27 6.55
N SER A 6 5.98 32.03 7.26
CA SER A 6 7.20 31.56 6.61
C SER A 6 7.20 30.04 6.43
N ARG A 7 6.30 29.32 7.08
CA ARG A 7 6.24 27.88 6.96
C ARG A 7 5.36 27.47 5.78
N VAL A 8 5.88 26.53 4.98
CA VAL A 8 5.13 25.94 3.87
C VAL A 8 4.59 24.61 4.34
N PRO A 9 3.27 24.40 4.35
CA PRO A 9 2.73 23.10 4.76
C PRO A 9 3.17 21.98 3.81
N PHE A 10 3.48 20.82 4.37
CA PHE A 10 3.67 19.62 3.57
C PHE A 10 2.30 18.99 3.35
N GLU A 11 2.04 18.51 2.13
CA GLU A 11 0.70 18.03 1.77
C GLU A 11 0.56 16.53 1.88
N GLY A 12 1.65 15.84 2.07
CA GLY A 12 1.64 14.39 2.20
C GLY A 12 2.84 13.79 1.53
N SER A 13 2.89 12.48 1.51
CA SER A 13 4.00 11.76 0.89
C SER A 13 3.47 10.51 0.20
N SER A 14 4.24 10.02 -0.77
CA SER A 14 3.89 8.79 -1.47
C SER A 14 5.17 8.00 -1.70
N PRO A 15 5.16 6.70 -1.44
CA PRO A 15 6.32 5.89 -1.76
C PRO A 15 6.47 5.70 -3.26
N ILE A 16 7.69 5.48 -3.70
CA ILE A 16 7.99 5.08 -5.07
C ILE A 16 8.55 3.67 -5.00
N LEU A 17 7.82 2.71 -5.56
CA LEU A 17 8.20 1.30 -5.50
C LEU A 17 8.79 0.89 -6.84
N ARG A 18 9.96 0.25 -6.79
CA ARG A 18 10.61 -0.24 -7.99
C ARG A 18 9.95 -1.54 -8.44
N VAL A 19 9.56 -1.62 -9.70
CA VAL A 19 8.96 -2.82 -10.27
C VAL A 19 9.70 -3.19 -11.55
N GLU A 20 9.78 -4.48 -11.83
CA GLU A 20 10.51 -4.98 -12.99
C GLU A 20 9.62 -5.00 -14.22
N ASN A 21 8.36 -5.36 -14.04
CA ASN A 21 7.39 -5.50 -15.13
C ASN A 21 6.14 -4.72 -14.73
N MET A 22 5.90 -3.60 -15.44
CA MET A 22 4.78 -2.73 -15.08
C MET A 22 3.43 -3.44 -15.25
N GLN A 23 3.27 -4.28 -16.28
CA GLN A 23 2.01 -4.96 -16.48
C GLN A 23 1.71 -5.94 -15.35
N ALA A 24 2.72 -6.68 -14.91
CA ALA A 24 2.55 -7.59 -13.77
C ALA A 24 2.23 -6.81 -12.50
N ALA A 25 2.91 -5.69 -12.29
CA ALA A 25 2.64 -4.85 -11.12
C ALA A 25 1.20 -4.31 -11.14
N LEU A 26 0.75 -3.84 -12.31
CA LEU A 26 -0.61 -3.31 -12.42
C LEU A 26 -1.66 -4.39 -12.22
N ARG A 27 -1.41 -5.62 -12.66
CA ARG A 27 -2.34 -6.72 -12.35
C ARG A 27 -2.47 -6.92 -10.84
N PHE A 28 -1.34 -6.85 -10.14
CA PHE A 28 -1.36 -6.99 -8.68
C PHE A 28 -2.08 -5.81 -8.01
N TYR A 29 -1.68 -4.59 -8.34
CA TYR A 29 -2.21 -3.42 -7.64
C TYR A 29 -3.60 -3.01 -8.11
N VAL A 30 -3.90 -3.13 -9.41
CA VAL A 30 -5.20 -2.70 -9.92
C VAL A 30 -6.21 -3.83 -9.83
N ASP A 31 -5.92 -4.97 -10.46
CA ASP A 31 -6.88 -6.08 -10.46
C ASP A 31 -6.98 -6.71 -9.07
N GLY A 32 -5.85 -6.85 -8.39
CA GLY A 32 -5.80 -7.47 -7.07
C GLY A 32 -6.21 -6.53 -5.95
N LEU A 33 -5.50 -5.43 -5.78
CA LEU A 33 -5.70 -4.55 -4.63
C LEU A 33 -6.72 -3.44 -4.86
N GLY A 34 -7.27 -3.32 -6.06
CA GLY A 34 -8.30 -2.34 -6.32
C GLY A 34 -7.81 -0.90 -6.48
N PHE A 35 -6.54 -0.71 -6.75
CA PHE A 35 -6.02 0.62 -7.06
C PHE A 35 -6.44 1.02 -8.47
N LYS A 36 -6.41 2.31 -8.72
CA LYS A 36 -6.69 2.87 -10.03
C LYS A 36 -5.39 3.41 -10.63
N ASN A 37 -5.10 3.02 -11.87
CA ASN A 37 -3.92 3.49 -12.57
C ASN A 37 -4.17 4.88 -13.15
N ALA A 38 -3.18 5.76 -13.03
CA ALA A 38 -3.30 7.11 -13.57
C ALA A 38 -3.35 7.06 -15.10
N ALA A 39 -4.20 7.92 -15.68
CA ALA A 39 -4.34 7.98 -17.12
C ALA A 39 -3.05 8.42 -17.82
N TRP A 40 -2.21 9.22 -17.13
CA TRP A 40 -0.96 9.71 -17.72
C TRP A 40 0.18 8.69 -17.61
N GLY A 41 -0.03 7.59 -16.87
CA GLY A 41 1.05 6.64 -16.65
C GLY A 41 1.44 5.85 -17.89
N ASN A 42 2.63 5.27 -17.83
CA ASN A 42 3.15 4.45 -18.91
C ASN A 42 3.92 3.27 -18.33
N ASP A 43 4.58 2.49 -19.19
CA ASP A 43 5.28 1.29 -18.72
C ASP A 43 6.52 1.57 -17.89
N ASP A 44 6.99 2.81 -17.86
CA ASP A 44 8.19 3.16 -17.09
C ASP A 44 7.86 3.81 -15.77
N PHE A 45 6.74 4.52 -15.68
CA PHE A 45 6.38 5.22 -14.46
C PHE A 45 4.89 5.53 -14.45
N THR A 46 4.25 5.30 -13.30
CA THR A 46 2.84 5.65 -13.14
C THR A 46 2.54 5.89 -11.67
N SER A 47 1.38 6.48 -11.40
CA SER A 47 0.87 6.50 -10.03
C SER A 47 -0.41 5.68 -9.96
N ILE A 48 -0.60 5.07 -8.81
CA ILE A 48 -1.82 4.30 -8.54
C ILE A 48 -2.42 4.81 -7.25
N THR A 49 -3.75 4.87 -7.21
CA THR A 49 -4.45 5.39 -6.04
C THR A 49 -5.62 4.50 -5.66
N ARG A 50 -5.85 4.38 -4.37
CA ARG A 50 -7.07 3.80 -3.83
C ARG A 50 -7.44 4.65 -2.63
N ASP A 51 -8.59 5.31 -2.71
CA ASP A 51 -9.03 6.27 -1.69
C ASP A 51 -7.92 7.30 -1.43
N GLN A 52 -7.42 7.42 -0.22
CA GLN A 52 -6.39 8.39 0.12
C GLN A 52 -4.97 7.87 -0.09
N ALA A 53 -4.81 6.60 -0.44
CA ALA A 53 -3.48 6.03 -0.62
C ALA A 53 -2.99 6.26 -2.05
N CYS A 54 -1.75 6.67 -2.18
CA CYS A 54 -1.11 6.89 -3.48
C CYS A 54 0.29 6.28 -3.46
N ILE A 55 0.59 5.51 -4.49
CA ILE A 55 1.89 4.86 -4.66
C ILE A 55 2.35 5.14 -6.09
N TYR A 56 3.63 5.46 -6.24
CA TYR A 56 4.25 5.53 -7.57
C TYR A 56 4.94 4.21 -7.86
N LEU A 57 4.82 3.73 -9.10
CA LEU A 57 5.51 2.54 -9.56
C LEU A 57 6.53 2.96 -10.63
N CYS A 58 7.76 2.50 -10.51
CA CYS A 58 8.85 2.94 -11.38
C CYS A 58 9.66 1.75 -11.86
N ARG A 59 9.82 1.61 -13.18
CA ARG A 59 10.73 0.61 -13.77
C ARG A 59 12.16 1.11 -13.85
N GLY A 60 12.35 2.42 -13.70
CA GLY A 60 13.65 3.03 -13.83
C GLY A 60 14.52 2.86 -12.59
N ASN A 61 15.28 3.88 -12.29
CA ASN A 61 16.30 3.82 -11.22
C ASN A 61 15.86 4.50 -9.94
N GLN A 62 14.58 4.74 -9.76
CA GLN A 62 14.08 5.29 -8.50
C GLN A 62 13.64 4.13 -7.61
N GLY A 63 14.25 4.04 -6.44
CA GLY A 63 13.95 2.98 -5.50
C GLY A 63 14.63 1.66 -5.83
N ARG A 64 14.35 0.68 -5.01
CA ARG A 64 14.86 -0.69 -5.16
C ARG A 64 13.73 -1.65 -4.87
N GLY A 65 13.81 -2.87 -5.40
CA GLY A 65 12.85 -3.90 -5.07
C GLY A 65 12.93 -4.29 -3.60
N GLY A 66 11.87 -4.84 -3.07
CA GLY A 66 11.83 -5.27 -1.69
C GLY A 66 11.58 -4.16 -0.68
N ALA A 67 11.04 -3.03 -1.11
CA ALA A 67 10.69 -1.96 -0.20
C ALA A 67 9.42 -2.30 0.60
N TRP A 68 9.27 -1.67 1.76
CA TRP A 68 8.10 -1.85 2.62
C TRP A 68 7.36 -0.53 2.75
N ALA A 69 6.03 -0.58 2.73
CA ALA A 69 5.20 0.60 2.94
C ALA A 69 4.05 0.25 3.88
N TRP A 70 3.69 1.19 4.73
CA TRP A 70 2.54 1.05 5.63
C TRP A 70 1.37 1.83 5.06
N ILE A 71 0.20 1.21 5.04
CA ILE A 71 -1.04 1.88 4.66
C ILE A 71 -2.06 1.63 5.76
N GLY A 72 -2.60 2.71 6.33
CA GLY A 72 -3.69 2.59 7.27
C GLY A 72 -4.98 2.31 6.53
N VAL A 73 -5.75 1.33 6.99
CA VAL A 73 -7.04 0.98 6.42
C VAL A 73 -8.08 0.98 7.52
N GLU A 74 -9.34 1.11 7.15
CA GLU A 74 -10.39 1.20 8.17
C GLU A 74 -10.66 -0.13 8.85
N ASP A 75 -10.56 -1.23 8.13
CA ASP A 75 -10.92 -2.54 8.66
C ASP A 75 -10.09 -3.61 7.93
N ALA A 76 -9.04 -4.07 8.59
CA ALA A 76 -8.11 -5.03 7.98
C ALA A 76 -8.76 -6.41 7.78
N GLU A 77 -9.69 -6.82 8.65
CA GLU A 77 -10.39 -8.08 8.47
C GLU A 77 -11.25 -8.07 7.21
N LYS A 78 -11.99 -6.99 7.04
CA LYS A 78 -12.86 -6.85 5.89
C LYS A 78 -12.04 -6.75 4.61
N LEU A 79 -10.93 -6.02 4.65
CA LEU A 79 -10.02 -5.94 3.51
C LEU A 79 -9.46 -7.32 3.17
N HIS A 80 -9.12 -8.10 4.18
CA HIS A 80 -8.61 -9.46 3.97
C HIS A 80 -9.61 -10.29 3.17
N GLU A 81 -10.90 -10.23 3.53
CA GLU A 81 -11.93 -10.96 2.80
C GLU A 81 -12.05 -10.45 1.36
N GLU A 82 -12.00 -9.14 1.18
CA GLU A 82 -12.05 -8.57 -0.16
C GLU A 82 -10.90 -9.07 -1.02
N LEU A 83 -9.68 -9.03 -0.49
CA LEU A 83 -8.50 -9.41 -1.25
C LEU A 83 -8.48 -10.90 -1.57
N LYS A 84 -8.95 -11.74 -0.65
CA LYS A 84 -9.08 -13.17 -0.91
C LYS A 84 -10.05 -13.41 -2.06
N THR A 85 -11.16 -12.69 -2.07
CA THR A 85 -12.14 -12.83 -3.15
C THR A 85 -11.54 -12.41 -4.50
N ARG A 86 -10.62 -11.45 -4.50
CA ARG A 86 -9.94 -11.01 -5.71
C ARG A 86 -8.77 -11.91 -6.10
N GLY A 87 -8.49 -12.95 -5.32
CA GLY A 87 -7.43 -13.89 -5.63
C GLY A 87 -6.03 -13.43 -5.25
N VAL A 88 -5.92 -12.42 -4.37
CA VAL A 88 -4.62 -11.93 -3.93
C VAL A 88 -4.01 -12.91 -2.95
N ALA A 89 -2.75 -13.29 -3.16
CA ALA A 89 -2.02 -14.11 -2.21
C ALA A 89 -1.70 -13.26 -0.97
N ILE A 90 -2.02 -13.79 0.19
CA ILE A 90 -1.84 -13.07 1.46
C ILE A 90 -0.52 -13.51 2.07
N ARG A 91 0.37 -12.53 2.34
CA ARG A 91 1.66 -12.81 2.94
C ARG A 91 1.52 -13.08 4.44
N MET A 92 0.68 -12.31 5.11
CA MET A 92 0.38 -12.52 6.53
C MET A 92 -1.09 -12.21 6.75
N ALA A 93 -1.84 -13.17 7.27
CA ALA A 93 -3.25 -12.97 7.58
C ALA A 93 -3.40 -11.97 8.73
N PRO A 94 -4.57 -11.33 8.87
CA PRO A 94 -4.75 -10.33 9.93
C PRO A 94 -4.36 -10.87 11.29
N THR A 95 -3.51 -10.12 11.96
CA THR A 95 -3.01 -10.45 13.28
C THR A 95 -3.22 -9.23 14.17
N ASN A 96 -3.80 -9.44 15.34
CA ASN A 96 -4.16 -8.34 16.24
C ASN A 96 -3.04 -8.06 17.23
N TYR A 97 -2.24 -7.05 16.90
CA TYR A 97 -1.16 -6.58 17.77
C TYR A 97 -1.68 -5.45 18.66
N SER A 98 -0.87 -5.05 19.63
CA SER A 98 -1.27 -3.95 20.49
C SER A 98 -1.36 -2.61 19.74
N TRP A 99 -0.63 -2.49 18.63
CA TRP A 99 -0.60 -1.24 17.85
C TRP A 99 -1.53 -1.25 16.65
N ALA A 100 -1.95 -2.42 16.17
CA ALA A 100 -2.81 -2.49 14.98
C ALA A 100 -3.27 -3.90 14.73
N LEU A 101 -4.42 -4.03 14.09
CA LEU A 101 -4.82 -5.26 13.41
C LEU A 101 -4.22 -5.17 12.02
N GLU A 102 -3.21 -5.98 11.74
CA GLU A 102 -2.36 -5.80 10.59
C GLU A 102 -2.30 -7.06 9.73
N MET A 103 -2.37 -6.88 8.41
CA MET A 103 -2.11 -7.95 7.43
C MET A 103 -1.03 -7.49 6.48
N GLN A 104 -0.48 -8.42 5.70
CA GLN A 104 0.57 -8.08 4.73
C GLN A 104 0.30 -8.74 3.39
N VAL A 105 0.59 -8.02 2.31
CA VAL A 105 0.62 -8.57 0.97
C VAL A 105 1.98 -8.22 0.34
N GLU A 106 2.38 -9.00 -0.63
CA GLU A 106 3.68 -8.81 -1.29
C GLU A 106 3.47 -8.81 -2.80
N ASP A 107 4.02 -7.80 -3.48
CA ASP A 107 3.87 -7.69 -4.92
C ASP A 107 4.87 -8.60 -5.65
N PRO A 108 4.78 -8.71 -7.00
CA PRO A 108 5.70 -9.61 -7.74
C PRO A 108 7.17 -9.27 -7.60
N ASP A 109 7.50 -8.06 -7.15
CA ASP A 109 8.90 -7.62 -7.03
C ASP A 109 9.40 -7.67 -5.59
N GLY A 110 8.62 -8.26 -4.68
CA GLY A 110 9.03 -8.38 -3.29
C GLY A 110 8.75 -7.13 -2.47
N ASN A 111 8.07 -6.14 -3.01
CA ASN A 111 7.63 -5.00 -2.20
C ASN A 111 6.47 -5.44 -1.31
N VAL A 112 6.52 -5.05 -0.04
CA VAL A 112 5.56 -5.49 0.96
C VAL A 112 4.71 -4.31 1.40
N LEU A 113 3.39 -4.49 1.39
CA LEU A 113 2.48 -3.52 1.99
C LEU A 113 1.99 -4.07 3.31
N ARG A 114 2.18 -3.29 4.38
CA ARG A 114 1.59 -3.55 5.68
C ARG A 114 0.28 -2.78 5.74
N LEU A 115 -0.82 -3.50 5.92
CA LEU A 115 -2.16 -2.92 5.85
C LEU A 115 -2.77 -3.07 7.23
N GLY A 116 -2.92 -1.95 7.94
CA GLY A 116 -3.30 -2.01 9.33
C GLY A 116 -4.47 -1.11 9.69
N SER A 117 -5.32 -1.61 10.57
CA SER A 117 -6.43 -0.85 11.15
C SER A 117 -6.27 -0.85 12.66
N GLU A 118 -7.21 -0.18 13.34
CA GLU A 118 -7.19 -0.16 14.80
C GLU A 118 -7.27 -1.58 15.36
N PRO A 119 -6.58 -1.86 16.48
CA PRO A 119 -6.69 -3.18 17.09
C PRO A 119 -8.13 -3.47 17.52
N THR A 120 -8.52 -4.74 17.48
CA THR A 120 -9.84 -5.16 17.90
C THR A 120 -9.71 -6.02 19.17
N GLY A 121 -10.52 -5.69 20.18
CA GLY A 121 -10.49 -6.46 21.41
C GLY A 121 -9.11 -6.55 22.01
N GLU A 122 -8.80 -7.69 22.64
CA GLU A 122 -7.51 -7.92 23.27
C GLU A 122 -6.50 -8.36 22.21
N PRO A 123 -5.29 -7.76 22.19
CA PRO A 123 -4.24 -8.25 21.29
C PRO A 123 -3.87 -9.68 21.63
N GLU A 124 -3.47 -10.44 20.61
CA GLU A 124 -3.01 -11.80 20.84
C GLU A 124 -1.70 -11.80 21.61
N SER A 125 -1.54 -12.80 22.45
CA SER A 125 -0.27 -13.01 23.14
C SER A 125 0.82 -13.43 22.18
N ARG A 126 2.04 -12.98 22.47
CA ARG A 126 3.19 -13.33 21.64
C ARG A 126 4.31 -13.84 22.52
#